data_24652df4a233d37434c1708b3cd9fcb1
#
_entry.id   24652df4a233d37434c1708b3cd9fcb1
#
_cell.length_a   1.000
_cell.length_b   1.000
_cell.length_c   1.000
_cell.angle_alpha   90.00
_cell.angle_beta   90.00
_cell.angle_gamma   90.00
#
_symmetry.space_group_name_H-M   'P 1'
#
loop_
_entity.id
_entity.type
_entity.pdbx_description
1 polymer ?
#
loop_
_entity_poly.entity_id
_entity_poly.type
_entity_poly.pdbx_seq_one_letter_code
_entity_poly.pdbx_strand_id
1 'polypeptide(L)'
;MEPYYLTDEIVLHSGVMYRMGAPIKKRHWHVDLAEYGWEKIPKKWVMRLNHYASVKEHNSLYGVLDCQPDGDCFFHCMANALNERDNYLMEYGSDDIRRMLCDGLDPDTYETVLGYYKVMKDSGDWCENWDPYDITCIDEFKRQLMVGGHSFWGDWILMSLLTDILDINLVILTHYIDTNDISVYNTLLGFVDGRATVVMLHENGNHFKLVGHFNGNRTISYFYPQTIPEELVGLLGKK
;
A
#
# COMPACT_ATOMS: atom_id res chain seq x y z
N MET A 1 5.02 3.42 26.98
CA MET A 1 4.11 2.84 25.96
C MET A 1 4.16 1.35 26.15
N GLU A 2 3.02 0.68 26.22
CA GLU A 2 2.99 -0.77 26.32
C GLU A 2 3.55 -1.42 25.06
N PRO A 3 4.16 -2.61 25.16
CA PRO A 3 4.66 -3.32 24.00
C PRO A 3 3.50 -3.80 23.12
N TYR A 4 3.64 -3.67 21.79
CA TYR A 4 2.70 -4.20 20.81
C TYR A 4 3.30 -5.44 20.14
N TYR A 5 2.62 -6.55 20.21
CA TYR A 5 3.05 -7.85 19.66
C TYR A 5 2.58 -7.99 18.22
N LEU A 6 3.51 -7.95 17.26
CA LEU A 6 3.25 -8.22 15.85
C LEU A 6 3.09 -9.72 15.57
N THR A 7 3.90 -10.53 16.27
CA THR A 7 3.80 -11.99 16.33
C THR A 7 4.18 -12.46 17.75
N ASP A 8 4.18 -13.76 18.01
CA ASP A 8 4.65 -14.31 19.27
C ASP A 8 6.13 -13.99 19.57
N GLU A 9 6.95 -13.79 18.52
CA GLU A 9 8.39 -13.51 18.64
C GLU A 9 8.76 -12.05 18.39
N ILE A 10 7.91 -11.29 17.65
CA ILE A 10 8.21 -9.92 17.20
C ILE A 10 7.36 -8.93 17.96
N VAL A 11 8.02 -7.98 18.61
CA VAL A 11 7.36 -6.93 19.39
C VAL A 11 7.88 -5.55 19.01
N LEU A 12 6.96 -4.57 18.93
CA LEU A 12 7.27 -3.15 18.83
C LEU A 12 7.15 -2.53 20.23
N HIS A 13 8.25 -1.99 20.75
CA HIS A 13 8.28 -1.31 22.05
C HIS A 13 9.07 -0.02 21.96
N SER A 14 8.47 1.09 22.38
CA SER A 14 9.10 2.42 22.37
C SER A 14 9.75 2.80 21.01
N GLY A 15 9.09 2.42 19.90
CA GLY A 15 9.54 2.73 18.54
C GLY A 15 10.68 1.85 18.01
N VAL A 16 11.01 0.77 18.72
CA VAL A 16 12.05 -0.21 18.33
C VAL A 16 11.39 -1.59 18.17
N MET A 17 11.70 -2.29 17.09
CA MET A 17 11.30 -3.68 16.87
C MET A 17 12.32 -4.63 17.49
N TYR A 18 11.81 -5.61 18.19
CA TYR A 18 12.58 -6.68 18.84
C TYR A 18 12.12 -8.02 18.29
N ARG A 19 13.05 -8.95 18.14
CA ARG A 19 12.75 -10.36 17.95
C ARG A 19 13.33 -11.15 19.10
N MET A 20 12.51 -11.95 19.78
CA MET A 20 12.91 -12.77 20.95
C MET A 20 13.72 -11.94 21.98
N GLY A 21 13.29 -10.70 22.26
CA GLY A 21 13.90 -9.80 23.22
C GLY A 21 15.17 -9.07 22.75
N ALA A 22 15.69 -9.35 21.54
CA ALA A 22 16.84 -8.66 20.96
C ALA A 22 16.39 -7.62 19.92
N PRO A 23 16.94 -6.38 19.89
CA PRO A 23 16.60 -5.40 18.88
C PRO A 23 17.01 -5.88 17.49
N ILE A 24 16.10 -5.72 16.52
CA ILE A 24 16.32 -6.10 15.12
C ILE A 24 17.41 -5.21 14.53
N LYS A 25 18.38 -5.83 13.85
CA LYS A 25 19.53 -5.12 13.30
C LYS A 25 19.36 -4.82 11.81
N LYS A 26 19.78 -3.64 11.37
CA LYS A 26 19.79 -3.16 10.00
C LYS A 26 20.26 -4.21 8.97
N ARG A 27 21.28 -4.99 9.31
CA ARG A 27 21.91 -5.94 8.39
C ARG A 27 21.01 -7.14 8.03
N HIS A 28 20.11 -7.55 8.94
CA HIS A 28 19.33 -8.79 8.83
C HIS A 28 17.83 -8.57 9.03
N TRP A 29 17.39 -7.33 9.08
CA TRP A 29 16.01 -6.96 9.42
C TRP A 29 14.95 -7.75 8.66
N HIS A 30 15.13 -7.98 7.34
CA HIS A 30 14.21 -8.73 6.51
C HIS A 30 14.17 -10.24 6.84
N VAL A 31 15.24 -10.80 7.41
CA VAL A 31 15.27 -12.19 7.89
C VAL A 31 14.56 -12.27 9.25
N ASP A 32 14.84 -11.28 10.11
CA ASP A 32 14.26 -11.22 11.44
C ASP A 32 12.75 -10.94 11.40
N LEU A 33 12.26 -10.24 10.37
CA LEU A 33 10.84 -9.91 10.16
C LEU A 33 10.12 -10.81 9.14
N ALA A 34 10.79 -11.86 8.61
CA ALA A 34 10.21 -12.76 7.62
C ALA A 34 8.95 -13.49 8.14
N GLU A 35 8.92 -13.82 9.43
CA GLU A 35 7.75 -14.44 10.07
C GLU A 35 6.50 -13.54 10.04
N TYR A 36 6.70 -12.22 10.12
CA TYR A 36 5.62 -11.24 9.99
C TYR A 36 5.22 -10.98 8.52
N GLY A 37 5.94 -11.55 7.56
CA GLY A 37 5.66 -11.43 6.13
C GLY A 37 6.55 -10.45 5.37
N TRP A 38 7.59 -9.86 6.00
CA TRP A 38 8.52 -8.99 5.30
C TRP A 38 9.49 -9.77 4.40
N GLU A 39 9.57 -9.34 3.16
CA GLU A 39 10.47 -9.87 2.13
C GLU A 39 11.41 -8.79 1.59
N LYS A 40 12.43 -9.21 0.86
CA LYS A 40 13.28 -8.28 0.12
C LYS A 40 12.52 -7.69 -1.07
N ILE A 41 12.61 -6.39 -1.24
CA ILE A 41 12.16 -5.76 -2.49
C ILE A 41 12.97 -6.31 -3.68
N PRO A 42 12.39 -6.48 -4.88
CA PRO A 42 13.08 -6.98 -6.07
C PRO A 42 14.37 -6.22 -6.37
N LYS A 43 15.42 -6.96 -6.80
CA LYS A 43 16.78 -6.41 -7.01
C LYS A 43 16.81 -5.19 -7.93
N LYS A 44 16.00 -5.15 -8.99
CA LYS A 44 15.92 -3.97 -9.88
C LYS A 44 15.48 -2.72 -9.13
N TRP A 45 14.54 -2.85 -8.21
CA TRP A 45 14.11 -1.75 -7.36
C TRP A 45 15.20 -1.29 -6.40
N VAL A 46 15.95 -2.25 -5.81
CA VAL A 46 17.13 -1.91 -4.99
C VAL A 46 18.11 -1.05 -5.79
N MET A 47 18.43 -1.48 -7.02
CA MET A 47 19.37 -0.75 -7.88
C MET A 47 18.84 0.64 -8.25
N ARG A 48 17.54 0.77 -8.55
CA ARG A 48 16.93 2.04 -8.92
C ARG A 48 16.84 3.01 -7.74
N LEU A 49 16.46 2.54 -6.56
CA LEU A 49 16.43 3.35 -5.34
C LEU A 49 17.85 3.82 -4.95
N ASN A 50 18.84 2.90 -4.95
CA ASN A 50 20.23 3.24 -4.68
C ASN A 50 20.83 4.26 -5.67
N HIS A 51 20.24 4.44 -6.85
CA HIS A 51 20.67 5.50 -7.78
C HIS A 51 20.44 6.91 -7.20
N TYR A 52 19.40 7.06 -6.38
CA TYR A 52 19.03 8.34 -5.76
C TYR A 52 19.55 8.49 -4.32
N ALA A 53 20.12 7.43 -3.75
CA ALA A 53 20.67 7.45 -2.40
C ALA A 53 22.00 8.21 -2.33
N SER A 54 22.17 9.07 -1.34
CA SER A 54 23.45 9.72 -1.02
C SER A 54 24.46 8.71 -0.49
N VAL A 55 23.99 7.70 0.24
CA VAL A 55 24.80 6.59 0.76
C VAL A 55 24.30 5.27 0.17
N LYS A 56 25.16 4.60 -0.60
CA LYS A 56 24.79 3.31 -1.21
C LYS A 56 24.89 2.20 -0.17
N GLU A 57 23.76 1.60 0.15
CA GLU A 57 23.70 0.46 1.06
C GLU A 57 23.87 -0.85 0.28
N HIS A 58 24.74 -1.74 0.76
CA HIS A 58 24.92 -3.07 0.17
C HIS A 58 23.67 -3.95 0.36
N ASN A 59 22.98 -3.81 1.49
CA ASN A 59 21.71 -4.46 1.75
C ASN A 59 20.60 -3.41 1.69
N SER A 60 19.57 -3.67 0.92
CA SER A 60 18.45 -2.75 0.84
C SER A 60 17.81 -2.51 2.20
N LEU A 61 17.55 -1.26 2.51
CA LEU A 61 16.69 -0.87 3.63
C LEU A 61 15.22 -0.98 3.28
N TYR A 62 14.91 -1.22 2.01
CA TYR A 62 13.55 -1.41 1.51
C TYR A 62 13.20 -2.88 1.45
N GLY A 63 12.01 -3.19 1.86
CA GLY A 63 11.36 -4.48 1.71
C GLY A 63 9.91 -4.32 1.33
N VAL A 64 9.25 -5.45 1.16
CA VAL A 64 7.82 -5.54 0.91
C VAL A 64 7.19 -6.43 1.97
N LEU A 65 6.05 -6.01 2.48
CA LEU A 65 5.18 -6.84 3.30
C LEU A 65 4.20 -7.55 2.37
N ASP A 66 4.29 -8.86 2.32
CA ASP A 66 3.35 -9.68 1.56
C ASP A 66 2.01 -9.74 2.29
N CYS A 67 1.04 -9.04 1.75
CA CYS A 67 -0.33 -9.04 2.25
C CYS A 67 -1.11 -10.13 1.51
N GLN A 68 -1.94 -10.86 2.23
CA GLN A 68 -2.62 -12.08 1.77
C GLN A 68 -3.16 -11.99 0.33
N PRO A 69 -2.95 -13.01 -0.52
CA PRO A 69 -3.41 -13.01 -1.92
C PRO A 69 -4.87 -13.48 -2.06
N ASP A 70 -5.77 -12.91 -1.25
CA ASP A 70 -7.19 -13.28 -1.16
C ASP A 70 -8.12 -12.39 -2.01
N GLY A 71 -7.54 -11.49 -2.82
CA GLY A 71 -8.26 -10.48 -3.59
C GLY A 71 -8.39 -9.13 -2.88
N ASP A 72 -8.10 -9.07 -1.58
CA ASP A 72 -8.11 -7.85 -0.77
C ASP A 72 -6.69 -7.27 -0.54
N CYS A 73 -5.68 -7.73 -1.26
CA CYS A 73 -4.27 -7.38 -1.04
C CYS A 73 -4.02 -5.85 -1.03
N PHE A 74 -4.69 -5.07 -1.89
CA PHE A 74 -4.63 -3.60 -1.84
C PHE A 74 -5.15 -3.05 -0.50
N PHE A 75 -6.31 -3.52 -0.06
CA PHE A 75 -6.95 -3.08 1.18
C PHE A 75 -6.14 -3.51 2.41
N HIS A 76 -5.55 -4.71 2.39
CA HIS A 76 -4.62 -5.17 3.43
C HIS A 76 -3.36 -4.30 3.49
N CYS A 77 -2.78 -3.91 2.35
CA CYS A 77 -1.65 -2.99 2.32
C CYS A 77 -2.00 -1.63 2.96
N MET A 78 -3.17 -1.07 2.62
CA MET A 78 -3.63 0.19 3.21
C MET A 78 -3.89 0.05 4.71
N ALA A 79 -4.55 -1.02 5.15
CA ALA A 79 -4.78 -1.29 6.57
C ALA A 79 -3.46 -1.36 7.35
N ASN A 80 -2.47 -2.10 6.86
CA ASN A 80 -1.15 -2.20 7.48
C ASN A 80 -0.44 -0.84 7.56
N ALA A 81 -0.52 -0.01 6.50
CA ALA A 81 0.07 1.33 6.50
C ALA A 81 -0.60 2.24 7.55
N LEU A 82 -1.93 2.19 7.68
CA LEU A 82 -2.67 2.97 8.69
C LEU A 82 -2.41 2.46 10.11
N ASN A 83 -2.31 1.14 10.30
CA ASN A 83 -1.93 0.56 11.60
C ASN A 83 -0.55 1.07 12.05
N GLU A 84 0.41 1.11 11.12
CA GLU A 84 1.75 1.66 11.40
C GLU A 84 1.70 3.17 11.70
N ARG A 85 0.92 3.95 10.92
CA ARG A 85 0.67 5.38 11.17
C ARG A 85 0.22 5.64 12.60
N ASP A 86 -0.71 4.84 13.08
CA ASP A 86 -1.33 4.99 14.39
C ASP A 86 -0.56 4.24 15.49
N ASN A 87 0.68 3.80 15.20
CA ASN A 87 1.54 3.03 16.09
C ASN A 87 0.84 1.78 16.66
N TYR A 88 -0.01 1.13 15.84
CA TYR A 88 -0.80 -0.05 16.19
C TYR A 88 -1.75 0.17 17.38
N LEU A 89 -2.15 1.40 17.65
CA LEU A 89 -3.19 1.70 18.66
C LEU A 89 -4.60 1.39 18.13
N MET A 90 -4.73 1.36 16.81
CA MET A 90 -5.93 0.92 16.08
C MET A 90 -5.56 -0.32 15.28
N GLU A 91 -6.51 -1.23 15.12
CA GLU A 91 -6.34 -2.45 14.32
C GLU A 91 -7.30 -2.38 13.12
N TYR A 92 -6.84 -1.72 12.05
CA TYR A 92 -7.58 -1.68 10.79
C TYR A 92 -7.43 -3.00 10.05
N GLY A 93 -8.53 -3.52 9.52
CA GLY A 93 -8.58 -4.61 8.54
C GLY A 93 -8.98 -4.12 7.15
N SER A 94 -9.02 -5.02 6.16
CA SER A 94 -9.49 -4.73 4.80
C SER A 94 -10.91 -4.16 4.78
N ASP A 95 -11.80 -4.69 5.62
CA ASP A 95 -13.19 -4.24 5.75
C ASP A 95 -13.29 -2.79 6.25
N ASP A 96 -12.38 -2.35 7.11
CA ASP A 96 -12.36 -0.96 7.59
C ASP A 96 -11.97 0.00 6.48
N ILE A 97 -11.01 -0.39 5.62
CA ILE A 97 -10.62 0.40 4.44
C ILE A 97 -11.78 0.48 3.44
N ARG A 98 -12.47 -0.63 3.19
CA ARG A 98 -13.67 -0.65 2.35
C ARG A 98 -14.78 0.25 2.92
N ARG A 99 -14.96 0.22 4.24
CA ARG A 99 -15.92 1.10 4.94
C ARG A 99 -15.56 2.58 4.79
N MET A 100 -14.26 2.94 4.89
CA MET A 100 -13.80 4.32 4.65
C MET A 100 -14.16 4.80 3.23
N LEU A 101 -14.01 3.94 2.22
CA LEU A 101 -14.48 4.24 0.85
C LEU A 101 -15.99 4.48 0.82
N CYS A 102 -16.78 3.59 1.44
CA CYS A 102 -18.23 3.75 1.51
C CYS A 102 -18.66 5.06 2.21
N ASP A 103 -17.99 5.41 3.30
CA ASP A 103 -18.32 6.60 4.08
C ASP A 103 -17.91 7.90 3.34
N GLY A 104 -16.85 7.84 2.54
CA GLY A 104 -16.38 8.96 1.71
C GLY A 104 -17.17 9.16 0.41
N LEU A 105 -18.08 8.25 0.06
CA LEU A 105 -18.93 8.40 -1.13
C LEU A 105 -20.10 9.34 -0.85
N ASP A 106 -20.07 10.51 -1.47
CA ASP A 106 -21.24 11.37 -1.66
C ASP A 106 -21.95 11.05 -3.01
N PRO A 107 -23.15 11.61 -3.27
CA PRO A 107 -23.89 11.34 -4.50
C PRO A 107 -23.14 11.69 -5.79
N ASP A 108 -22.40 12.81 -5.81
CA ASP A 108 -21.70 13.28 -7.00
C ASP A 108 -20.49 12.37 -7.30
N THR A 109 -19.75 11.99 -6.26
CA THR A 109 -18.64 11.03 -6.34
C THR A 109 -19.14 9.67 -6.80
N TYR A 110 -20.26 9.19 -6.24
CA TYR A 110 -20.87 7.92 -6.65
C TYR A 110 -21.22 7.92 -8.13
N GLU A 111 -21.93 8.95 -8.64
CA GLU A 111 -22.30 9.03 -10.04
C GLU A 111 -21.07 9.05 -10.96
N THR A 112 -20.04 9.79 -10.57
CA THR A 112 -18.78 9.88 -11.31
C THR A 112 -18.08 8.52 -11.38
N VAL A 113 -17.91 7.86 -10.25
CA VAL A 113 -17.22 6.55 -10.15
C VAL A 113 -17.99 5.47 -10.92
N LEU A 114 -19.30 5.39 -10.70
CA LEU A 114 -20.13 4.43 -11.43
C LEU A 114 -20.13 4.70 -12.94
N GLY A 115 -20.10 5.98 -13.34
CA GLY A 115 -19.95 6.39 -14.73
C GLY A 115 -18.68 5.86 -15.38
N TYR A 116 -17.54 5.95 -14.68
CA TYR A 116 -16.27 5.36 -15.16
C TYR A 116 -16.37 3.85 -15.34
N TYR A 117 -16.95 3.12 -14.38
CA TYR A 117 -17.13 1.67 -14.52
C TYR A 117 -18.02 1.28 -15.70
N LYS A 118 -19.09 2.04 -15.96
CA LYS A 118 -19.93 1.84 -17.15
C LYS A 118 -19.15 2.05 -18.45
N VAL A 119 -18.32 3.08 -18.51
CA VAL A 119 -17.44 3.35 -19.67
C VAL A 119 -16.44 2.21 -19.87
N MET A 120 -15.78 1.73 -18.79
CA MET A 120 -14.88 0.58 -18.87
C MET A 120 -15.58 -0.69 -19.39
N LYS A 121 -16.82 -0.92 -18.96
CA LYS A 121 -17.62 -2.05 -19.46
C LYS A 121 -17.93 -1.89 -20.94
N ASP A 122 -18.35 -0.72 -21.37
CA ASP A 122 -18.70 -0.44 -22.77
C ASP A 122 -17.47 -0.52 -23.71
N SER A 123 -16.29 -0.19 -23.21
CA SER A 123 -15.01 -0.31 -23.95
C SER A 123 -14.46 -1.74 -24.00
N GLY A 124 -15.02 -2.67 -23.22
CA GLY A 124 -14.54 -4.04 -23.12
C GLY A 124 -13.35 -4.23 -22.17
N ASP A 125 -13.02 -3.21 -21.38
CA ASP A 125 -11.94 -3.25 -20.37
C ASP A 125 -12.43 -3.76 -19.00
N TRP A 126 -13.70 -4.15 -18.92
CA TRP A 126 -14.33 -4.65 -17.69
C TRP A 126 -13.97 -6.11 -17.42
N CYS A 127 -13.35 -6.40 -16.31
CA CYS A 127 -12.94 -7.75 -15.92
C CYS A 127 -13.49 -8.21 -14.56
N GLU A 128 -14.37 -7.42 -13.94
CA GLU A 128 -14.96 -7.74 -12.64
C GLU A 128 -16.16 -8.69 -12.77
N ASN A 129 -16.54 -9.35 -11.68
CA ASN A 129 -17.62 -10.33 -11.60
C ASN A 129 -19.01 -9.72 -11.32
N TRP A 130 -19.15 -8.40 -11.39
CA TRP A 130 -20.41 -7.67 -11.18
C TRP A 130 -20.68 -6.73 -12.36
N ASP A 131 -21.93 -6.28 -12.50
CA ASP A 131 -22.35 -5.41 -13.60
C ASP A 131 -22.61 -3.99 -13.10
N PRO A 132 -21.86 -2.96 -13.57
CA PRO A 132 -22.13 -1.59 -13.16
C PRO A 132 -23.50 -1.07 -13.61
N TYR A 133 -24.16 -1.71 -14.57
CA TYR A 133 -25.51 -1.36 -14.96
C TYR A 133 -26.60 -1.93 -14.04
N ASP A 134 -26.28 -2.95 -13.23
CA ASP A 134 -27.19 -3.47 -12.21
C ASP A 134 -27.24 -2.57 -10.95
N ILE A 135 -26.28 -1.65 -10.81
CA ILE A 135 -26.23 -0.70 -9.71
C ILE A 135 -27.17 0.48 -10.00
N THR A 136 -28.23 0.63 -9.21
CA THR A 136 -29.28 1.64 -9.41
C THR A 136 -29.22 2.78 -8.38
N CYS A 137 -28.53 2.58 -7.28
CA CYS A 137 -28.39 3.59 -6.23
C CYS A 137 -27.08 3.45 -5.45
N ILE A 138 -26.73 4.52 -4.71
CA ILE A 138 -25.50 4.58 -3.92
C ILE A 138 -25.42 3.46 -2.86
N ASP A 139 -26.54 3.07 -2.26
CA ASP A 139 -26.56 2.00 -1.26
C ASP A 139 -26.23 0.62 -1.84
N GLU A 140 -26.63 0.37 -3.08
CA GLU A 140 -26.24 -0.85 -3.81
C GLU A 140 -24.75 -0.83 -4.13
N PHE A 141 -24.22 0.31 -4.56
CA PHE A 141 -22.80 0.45 -4.82
C PHE A 141 -21.96 0.27 -3.55
N LYS A 142 -22.39 0.88 -2.42
CA LYS A 142 -21.75 0.67 -1.12
C LYS A 142 -21.75 -0.80 -0.69
N ARG A 143 -22.86 -1.52 -0.93
CA ARG A 143 -22.90 -2.97 -0.67
C ARG A 143 -21.93 -3.73 -1.57
N GLN A 144 -21.79 -3.34 -2.83
CA GLN A 144 -20.83 -3.94 -3.76
C GLN A 144 -19.37 -3.68 -3.31
N LEU A 145 -19.05 -2.46 -2.86
CA LEU A 145 -17.74 -2.12 -2.30
C LEU A 145 -17.36 -2.95 -1.07
N MET A 146 -18.34 -3.36 -0.28
CA MET A 146 -18.14 -4.20 0.91
C MET A 146 -18.00 -5.69 0.58
N VAL A 147 -18.16 -6.10 -0.67
CA VAL A 147 -17.90 -7.49 -1.08
C VAL A 147 -16.40 -7.70 -1.16
N GLY A 148 -15.84 -8.49 -0.24
CA GLY A 148 -14.41 -8.77 -0.18
C GLY A 148 -13.93 -9.83 -1.17
N GLY A 149 -12.63 -10.05 -1.18
CA GLY A 149 -11.99 -11.08 -1.97
C GLY A 149 -11.96 -10.79 -3.47
N HIS A 150 -11.98 -11.85 -4.27
CA HIS A 150 -11.87 -11.76 -5.73
C HIS A 150 -13.11 -11.20 -6.45
N SER A 151 -14.16 -10.82 -5.73
CA SER A 151 -15.38 -10.28 -6.32
C SER A 151 -15.33 -8.78 -6.59
N PHE A 152 -14.45 -8.05 -5.89
CA PHE A 152 -14.27 -6.62 -6.09
C PHE A 152 -12.85 -6.20 -5.67
N TRP A 153 -11.99 -6.03 -6.65
CA TRP A 153 -10.58 -5.70 -6.43
C TRP A 153 -10.36 -4.21 -6.23
N GLY A 154 -9.24 -3.86 -5.58
CA GLY A 154 -8.78 -2.47 -5.51
C GLY A 154 -8.20 -2.06 -6.85
N ASP A 155 -9.00 -1.35 -7.64
CA ASP A 155 -8.59 -0.77 -8.92
C ASP A 155 -8.08 0.68 -8.78
N TRP A 156 -7.61 1.26 -9.89
CA TRP A 156 -7.05 2.60 -9.91
C TRP A 156 -8.09 3.69 -9.59
N ILE A 157 -9.40 3.47 -9.81
CA ILE A 157 -10.48 4.40 -9.47
C ILE A 157 -10.62 4.45 -7.95
N LEU A 158 -10.74 3.29 -7.32
CA LEU A 158 -10.83 3.18 -5.85
C LEU A 158 -9.55 3.66 -5.16
N MET A 159 -8.37 3.39 -5.74
CA MET A 159 -7.10 3.91 -5.24
C MET A 159 -7.12 5.43 -5.21
N SER A 160 -7.58 6.08 -6.29
CA SER A 160 -7.66 7.53 -6.37
C SER A 160 -8.65 8.10 -5.37
N LEU A 161 -9.84 7.50 -5.25
CA LEU A 161 -10.84 7.89 -4.28
C LEU A 161 -10.33 7.76 -2.84
N LEU A 162 -9.70 6.64 -2.51
CA LEU A 162 -9.18 6.40 -1.16
C LEU A 162 -8.05 7.39 -0.80
N THR A 163 -7.18 7.73 -1.77
CA THR A 163 -6.11 8.71 -1.52
C THR A 163 -6.64 10.10 -1.24
N ASP A 164 -7.76 10.47 -1.85
CA ASP A 164 -8.45 11.73 -1.54
C ASP A 164 -9.09 11.72 -0.15
N ILE A 165 -9.83 10.66 0.17
CA ILE A 165 -10.47 10.49 1.48
C ILE A 165 -9.44 10.55 2.61
N LEU A 166 -8.28 9.92 2.42
CA LEU A 166 -7.23 9.82 3.44
C LEU A 166 -6.22 10.98 3.41
N ASP A 167 -6.32 11.89 2.43
CA ASP A 167 -5.37 13.00 2.19
C ASP A 167 -3.91 12.53 2.12
N ILE A 168 -3.65 11.48 1.33
CA ILE A 168 -2.33 10.87 1.15
C ILE A 168 -1.92 10.82 -0.32
N ASN A 169 -0.63 10.57 -0.55
CA ASN A 169 -0.12 10.12 -1.84
C ASN A 169 -0.03 8.60 -1.85
N LEU A 170 -0.42 7.97 -2.95
CA LEU A 170 -0.17 6.56 -3.21
C LEU A 170 0.75 6.43 -4.41
N VAL A 171 1.87 5.76 -4.22
CA VAL A 171 2.87 5.49 -5.26
C VAL A 171 2.90 3.99 -5.52
N ILE A 172 2.69 3.61 -6.76
CA ILE A 172 2.72 2.21 -7.18
C ILE A 172 4.03 1.94 -7.92
N LEU A 173 4.83 1.06 -7.37
CA LEU A 173 5.98 0.46 -8.03
C LEU A 173 5.51 -0.81 -8.73
N THR A 174 5.80 -1.00 -10.01
CA THR A 174 5.44 -2.25 -10.69
C THR A 174 6.66 -3.14 -10.88
N HIS A 175 6.44 -4.44 -10.87
CA HIS A 175 7.45 -5.42 -11.21
C HIS A 175 6.80 -6.59 -11.95
N TYR A 176 7.18 -6.76 -13.22
CA TYR A 176 6.79 -7.90 -14.03
C TYR A 176 7.93 -8.91 -13.99
N ILE A 177 7.72 -10.06 -13.34
CA ILE A 177 8.77 -11.07 -13.07
C ILE A 177 9.32 -11.63 -14.38
N ASP A 178 8.46 -11.94 -15.34
CA ASP A 178 8.85 -12.57 -16.60
C ASP A 178 9.77 -11.70 -17.47
N THR A 179 9.43 -10.42 -17.63
CA THR A 179 10.22 -9.44 -18.38
C THR A 179 11.24 -8.71 -17.51
N ASN A 180 11.07 -8.84 -16.19
CA ASN A 180 11.80 -8.08 -15.18
C ASN A 180 11.68 -6.55 -15.40
N ASP A 181 10.57 -6.07 -15.97
CA ASP A 181 10.31 -4.65 -16.17
C ASP A 181 9.79 -4.00 -14.90
N ILE A 182 10.17 -2.74 -14.71
CA ILE A 182 9.76 -1.92 -13.57
C ILE A 182 9.29 -0.55 -14.02
N SER A 183 8.22 -0.05 -13.41
CA SER A 183 7.67 1.29 -13.66
C SER A 183 7.17 1.91 -12.36
N VAL A 184 6.98 3.23 -12.36
CA VAL A 184 6.40 3.98 -11.24
C VAL A 184 5.12 4.64 -11.74
N TYR A 185 4.05 4.48 -10.98
CA TYR A 185 2.78 5.16 -11.23
C TYR A 185 2.33 5.90 -9.97
N ASN A 186 1.70 7.03 -10.18
CA ASN A 186 0.96 7.75 -9.14
C ASN A 186 -0.53 7.58 -9.41
N THR A 187 -1.37 7.89 -8.44
CA THR A 187 -2.82 7.99 -8.64
C THR A 187 -3.16 9.11 -9.63
N LEU A 188 -4.42 9.20 -10.05
CA LEU A 188 -4.91 10.18 -11.03
C LEU A 188 -4.56 11.63 -10.69
N LEU A 189 -4.52 11.97 -9.40
CA LEU A 189 -4.18 13.31 -8.92
C LEU A 189 -2.68 13.61 -8.98
N GLY A 190 -1.86 12.60 -9.28
CA GLY A 190 -0.41 12.71 -9.21
C GLY A 190 0.09 12.81 -7.77
N PHE A 191 1.31 13.29 -7.59
CA PHE A 191 1.90 13.47 -6.27
C PHE A 191 1.65 14.88 -5.76
N VAL A 192 1.04 15.01 -4.57
CA VAL A 192 0.72 16.28 -3.92
C VAL A 192 1.72 16.55 -2.81
N ASP A 193 2.40 17.71 -2.88
CA ASP A 193 3.35 18.12 -1.83
C ASP A 193 2.65 18.33 -0.49
N GLY A 194 3.30 17.92 0.59
CA GLY A 194 2.79 18.08 1.95
C GLY A 194 1.91 16.94 2.43
N ARG A 195 1.45 16.06 1.55
CA ARG A 195 0.73 14.85 1.94
C ARG A 195 1.68 13.73 2.36
N ALA A 196 1.26 12.92 3.31
CA ALA A 196 1.95 11.67 3.62
C ALA A 196 1.89 10.71 2.42
N THR A 197 2.81 9.75 2.37
CA THR A 197 2.94 8.85 1.21
C THR A 197 2.91 7.40 1.66
N VAL A 198 2.10 6.59 0.98
CA VAL A 198 2.13 5.13 1.03
C VAL A 198 2.69 4.63 -0.30
N VAL A 199 3.55 3.62 -0.24
CA VAL A 199 4.18 3.02 -1.43
C VAL A 199 3.80 1.55 -1.47
N MET A 200 3.35 1.07 -2.62
CA MET A 200 3.04 -0.34 -2.84
C MET A 200 3.82 -0.89 -4.04
N LEU A 201 4.15 -2.16 -3.99
CA LEU A 201 4.65 -2.92 -5.13
C LEU A 201 3.47 -3.68 -5.75
N HIS A 202 3.20 -3.44 -7.03
CA HIS A 202 2.24 -4.20 -7.83
C HIS A 202 3.01 -5.23 -8.67
N GLU A 203 2.92 -6.47 -8.28
CA GLU A 203 3.68 -7.56 -8.88
C GLU A 203 2.83 -8.28 -9.91
N ASN A 204 3.37 -8.46 -11.12
CA ASN A 204 2.72 -9.13 -12.27
C ASN A 204 1.33 -8.59 -12.64
N GLY A 205 0.96 -7.39 -12.20
CA GLY A 205 -0.34 -6.79 -12.51
C GLY A 205 -1.53 -7.36 -11.73
N ASN A 206 -1.30 -8.18 -10.69
CA ASN A 206 -2.38 -8.87 -9.99
C ASN A 206 -2.23 -8.94 -8.46
N HIS A 207 -1.08 -8.55 -7.90
CA HIS A 207 -0.85 -8.63 -6.46
C HIS A 207 -0.16 -7.38 -5.91
N PHE A 208 -0.71 -6.81 -4.82
CA PHE A 208 -0.13 -5.69 -4.12
C PHE A 208 0.61 -6.15 -2.86
N LYS A 209 1.80 -5.59 -2.66
CA LYS A 209 2.63 -5.73 -1.45
C LYS A 209 2.93 -4.34 -0.91
N LEU A 210 2.88 -4.16 0.41
CA LEU A 210 3.22 -2.88 1.02
C LEU A 210 4.73 -2.67 1.04
N VAL A 211 5.22 -1.54 0.52
CA VAL A 211 6.64 -1.20 0.56
C VAL A 211 6.95 -0.50 1.89
N GLY A 212 7.98 -0.99 2.56
CA GLY A 212 8.49 -0.37 3.78
C GLY A 212 9.98 -0.11 3.73
N HIS A 213 10.42 0.82 4.59
CA HIS A 213 11.82 1.18 4.78
C HIS A 213 12.23 0.93 6.24
N PHE A 214 13.30 0.16 6.44
CA PHE A 214 13.84 -0.07 7.78
C PHE A 214 14.77 1.08 8.19
N ASN A 215 14.34 1.89 9.13
CA ASN A 215 15.06 3.10 9.56
C ASN A 215 16.21 2.85 10.57
N GLY A 216 16.49 1.58 10.89
CA GLY A 216 17.46 1.17 11.90
C GLY A 216 16.84 0.72 13.22
N ASN A 217 15.58 1.06 13.47
CA ASN A 217 14.82 0.69 14.66
C ASN A 217 13.57 -0.12 14.33
N ARG A 218 12.85 0.25 13.26
CA ARG A 218 11.63 -0.40 12.80
C ARG A 218 11.44 -0.22 11.31
N THR A 219 10.53 -0.97 10.72
CA THR A 219 9.99 -0.70 9.39
C THR A 219 9.03 0.47 9.45
N ILE A 220 9.07 1.31 8.42
CA ILE A 220 8.14 2.43 8.19
C ILE A 220 7.54 2.23 6.80
N SER A 221 6.22 2.27 6.68
CA SER A 221 5.46 2.13 5.44
C SER A 221 4.51 3.29 5.19
N TYR A 222 4.28 4.12 6.22
CA TYR A 222 3.56 5.38 6.14
C TYR A 222 4.55 6.54 6.29
N PHE A 223 4.89 7.18 5.18
CA PHE A 223 5.95 8.20 5.13
C PHE A 223 5.34 9.59 5.25
N TYR A 224 5.59 10.26 6.38
CA TYR A 224 5.28 11.68 6.50
C TYR A 224 6.21 12.52 5.60
N PRO A 225 5.79 13.72 5.15
CA PRO A 225 6.58 14.56 4.25
C PRO A 225 8.01 14.85 4.77
N GLN A 226 8.18 14.92 6.11
CA GLN A 226 9.45 15.22 6.76
C GLN A 226 10.35 13.98 6.94
N THR A 227 9.79 12.79 6.78
CA THR A 227 10.48 11.51 7.03
C THR A 227 10.56 10.60 5.83
N ILE A 228 10.01 11.03 4.68
CA ILE A 228 10.12 10.27 3.43
C ILE A 228 11.60 10.13 3.04
N PRO A 229 12.10 8.92 2.78
CA PRO A 229 13.49 8.71 2.38
C PRO A 229 13.86 9.44 1.09
N GLU A 230 15.09 9.95 1.00
CA GLU A 230 15.59 10.72 -0.16
C GLU A 230 15.52 9.93 -1.47
N GLU A 231 15.69 8.60 -1.40
CA GLU A 231 15.61 7.72 -2.56
C GLU A 231 14.20 7.70 -3.17
N LEU A 232 13.16 7.73 -2.34
CA LEU A 232 11.77 7.83 -2.81
C LEU A 232 11.51 9.22 -3.39
N VAL A 233 11.99 10.28 -2.74
CA VAL A 233 11.88 11.65 -3.28
C VAL A 233 12.55 11.76 -4.64
N GLY A 234 13.77 11.21 -4.77
CA GLY A 234 14.51 11.18 -6.04
C GLY A 234 13.80 10.36 -7.12
N LEU A 235 13.22 9.21 -6.75
CA LEU A 235 12.46 8.36 -7.66
C LEU A 235 11.23 9.09 -8.25
N LEU A 236 10.60 9.97 -7.47
CA LEU A 236 9.44 10.76 -7.86
C LEU A 236 9.80 12.02 -8.67
N GLY A 237 11.09 12.21 -9.00
CA GLY A 237 11.56 13.34 -9.81
C GLY A 237 11.56 14.68 -9.08
N LYS A 238 11.50 14.66 -7.74
CA LYS A 238 11.54 15.86 -6.91
C LYS A 238 12.99 16.14 -6.50
N LYS A 239 13.46 17.30 -6.87
CA LYS A 239 14.71 17.90 -6.37
C LYS A 239 14.40 19.10 -5.51
#